data_6045e9db683ff2c71c0d0c5cc7279b92
#
_entry.id   6045e9db683ff2c71c0d0c5cc7279b92
#
_cell.length_a   1.000
_cell.length_b   1.000
_cell.length_c   1.000
_cell.angle_alpha   90.00
_cell.angle_beta   90.00
_cell.angle_gamma   90.00
#
_symmetry.space_group_name_H-M   'P 1'
#
loop_
_entity.id
_entity.type
_entity.pdbx_description
1 polymer ?
#
loop_
_entity_poly.entity_id
_entity_poly.type
_entity_poly.pdbx_seq_one_letter_code
_entity_poly.pdbx_strand_id
1 'polypeptide(L)'
;EREDQPGGILRQCIHNGFGLHRFSEELTGPEYAQRDIDAARALGIEIKTGTTVLSVSPEKIVSAVSREDGLRHYAAKAVVLAMGCRERPRGALATPGARCAGIYSAGTAQKFVNLEGYMPGRRVVILGSGDIGLIMARRMTLQGAKVLACVELMPYSSGLNRNIVQCLQDYNIPLYLSHTVVDIHGKERLTGVTVAKVDEKRQPIPGTEIEFDCDTLLLSVGLIPENELSQ
;
A
#
# COMPACT_ATOMS: atom_id res chain seq x y z
N GLU A 1 17.45 -1.66 -8.24
CA GLU A 1 16.02 -1.29 -8.33
C GLU A 1 15.36 -1.99 -9.51
N ARG A 2 14.23 -2.67 -9.28
CA ARG A 2 13.50 -3.39 -10.34
C ARG A 2 12.64 -2.47 -11.22
N GLU A 3 12.21 -1.34 -10.69
CA GLU A 3 11.47 -0.34 -11.46
C GLU A 3 12.41 0.44 -12.40
N ASP A 4 11.84 1.09 -13.41
CA ASP A 4 12.61 1.87 -14.40
C ASP A 4 13.24 3.14 -13.81
N GLN A 5 12.78 3.57 -12.64
CA GLN A 5 13.29 4.75 -11.93
C GLN A 5 13.52 4.43 -10.46
N PRO A 6 14.59 4.99 -9.85
CA PRO A 6 14.84 4.83 -8.42
C PRO A 6 13.82 5.61 -7.58
N GLY A 7 13.71 5.25 -6.29
CA GLY A 7 12.82 5.91 -5.34
C GLY A 7 11.74 5.00 -4.74
N GLY A 8 11.53 3.83 -5.34
CA GLY A 8 10.63 2.80 -4.82
C GLY A 8 9.22 3.32 -4.53
N ILE A 9 8.65 2.91 -3.39
CA ILE A 9 7.29 3.26 -2.96
C ILE A 9 7.09 4.77 -2.78
N LEU A 10 8.13 5.54 -2.49
CA LEU A 10 8.05 6.99 -2.29
C LEU A 10 7.56 7.71 -3.55
N ARG A 11 7.82 7.18 -4.74
CA ARG A 11 7.38 7.78 -6.00
C ARG A 11 5.86 7.95 -6.11
N GLN A 12 5.10 7.02 -5.54
CA GLN A 12 3.63 7.09 -5.54
C GLN A 12 3.06 7.84 -4.35
N CYS A 13 3.87 8.16 -3.32
CA CYS A 13 3.46 8.87 -2.12
C CYS A 13 3.47 10.38 -2.37
N ILE A 14 2.58 10.90 -3.21
CA ILE A 14 2.53 12.32 -3.59
C ILE A 14 1.94 13.25 -2.51
N HIS A 15 1.56 12.70 -1.35
CA HIS A 15 1.13 13.49 -0.20
C HIS A 15 2.32 14.04 0.58
N ASN A 16 2.12 15.11 1.32
CA ASN A 16 3.10 15.70 2.23
C ASN A 16 3.31 14.85 3.49
N GLY A 17 4.38 15.17 4.24
CA GLY A 17 4.70 14.59 5.54
C GLY A 17 6.06 13.90 5.60
N PHE A 18 6.83 13.94 4.53
CA PHE A 18 8.20 13.45 4.49
C PHE A 18 9.19 14.59 4.77
N GLY A 19 10.39 14.26 5.23
CA GLY A 19 11.51 15.20 5.34
C GLY A 19 11.59 16.03 6.63
N LEU A 20 10.52 16.16 7.41
CA LEU A 20 10.46 17.02 8.59
C LEU A 20 11.61 16.76 9.58
N HIS A 21 11.89 15.50 9.91
CA HIS A 21 12.95 15.15 10.85
C HIS A 21 14.36 15.23 10.25
N ARG A 22 14.50 14.96 8.96
CA ARG A 22 15.82 14.86 8.32
C ARG A 22 16.28 16.18 7.69
N PHE A 23 15.34 16.88 7.04
CA PHE A 23 15.64 18.09 6.28
C PHE A 23 15.04 19.36 6.89
N SER A 24 14.24 19.23 7.95
CA SER A 24 13.46 20.33 8.54
C SER A 24 12.53 21.02 7.53
N GLU A 25 12.12 20.27 6.51
CA GLU A 25 11.22 20.72 5.45
C GLU A 25 10.09 19.68 5.26
N GLU A 26 8.91 20.15 4.90
CA GLU A 26 7.81 19.27 4.54
C GLU A 26 7.84 18.98 3.04
N LEU A 27 8.10 17.73 2.70
CA LEU A 27 8.25 17.23 1.34
C LEU A 27 7.18 16.19 1.01
N THR A 28 6.93 16.01 -0.28
CA THR A 28 6.25 14.82 -0.80
C THR A 28 7.23 13.63 -0.87
N GLY A 29 6.72 12.41 -1.03
CA GLY A 29 7.55 11.22 -1.19
C GLY A 29 8.54 11.31 -2.35
N PRO A 30 8.12 11.73 -3.57
CA PRO A 30 9.02 11.93 -4.71
C PRO A 30 10.13 12.95 -4.43
N GLU A 31 9.82 14.10 -3.83
CA GLU A 31 10.82 15.12 -3.47
C GLU A 31 11.83 14.59 -2.45
N TYR A 32 11.34 13.86 -1.45
CA TYR A 32 12.21 13.23 -0.45
C TYR A 32 13.17 12.21 -1.11
N ALA A 33 12.64 11.32 -1.95
CA ALA A 33 13.44 10.32 -2.65
C ALA A 33 14.47 10.97 -3.59
N GLN A 34 14.08 12.04 -4.28
CA GLN A 34 14.95 12.73 -5.25
C GLN A 34 16.20 13.28 -4.58
N ARG A 35 16.10 13.83 -3.36
CA ARG A 35 17.27 14.31 -2.62
C ARG A 35 18.31 13.23 -2.35
N ASP A 36 17.89 12.04 -1.99
CA ASP A 36 18.79 10.91 -1.76
C ASP A 36 19.35 10.36 -3.07
N ILE A 37 18.57 10.34 -4.14
CA ILE A 37 19.02 9.93 -5.46
C ILE A 37 20.09 10.88 -5.98
N ASP A 38 19.90 12.19 -5.81
CA ASP A 38 20.86 13.19 -6.26
C ASP A 38 22.16 13.15 -5.43
N ALA A 39 22.04 12.93 -4.13
CA ALA A 39 23.20 12.72 -3.26
C ALA A 39 24.01 11.47 -3.66
N ALA A 40 23.31 10.35 -3.97
CA ALA A 40 23.97 9.14 -4.43
C ALA A 40 24.70 9.36 -5.77
N ARG A 41 24.04 10.03 -6.71
CA ARG A 41 24.64 10.37 -8.01
C ARG A 41 25.86 11.31 -7.87
N ALA A 42 25.76 12.31 -7.00
CA ALA A 42 26.88 13.23 -6.74
C ALA A 42 28.12 12.53 -6.15
N LEU A 43 27.91 11.43 -5.43
CA LEU A 43 28.96 10.56 -4.90
C LEU A 43 29.46 9.51 -5.91
N GLY A 44 28.96 9.50 -7.14
CA GLY A 44 29.33 8.54 -8.17
C GLY A 44 28.83 7.12 -7.90
N ILE A 45 27.79 6.95 -7.08
CA ILE A 45 27.20 5.63 -6.81
C ILE A 45 26.41 5.18 -8.03
N GLU A 46 26.74 4.00 -8.53
CA GLU A 46 26.01 3.40 -9.65
C GLU A 46 24.63 2.92 -9.19
N ILE A 47 23.57 3.36 -9.88
CA ILE A 47 22.18 2.96 -9.62
C ILE A 47 21.70 2.17 -10.84
N LYS A 48 21.50 0.86 -10.68
CA LYS A 48 20.93 -0.02 -11.72
C LYS A 48 19.42 -0.11 -11.55
N THR A 49 18.70 0.45 -12.52
CA THR A 49 17.23 0.33 -12.63
C THR A 49 16.84 -0.80 -13.58
N GLY A 50 15.57 -1.17 -13.66
CA GLY A 50 15.10 -2.30 -14.47
C GLY A 50 15.80 -3.62 -14.11
N THR A 51 16.36 -3.72 -12.89
CA THR A 51 17.25 -4.81 -12.46
C THR A 51 16.68 -5.53 -11.25
N THR A 52 16.42 -6.82 -11.39
CA THR A 52 15.89 -7.67 -10.31
C THR A 52 16.99 -8.55 -9.75
N VAL A 53 17.22 -8.48 -8.44
CA VAL A 53 18.10 -9.41 -7.73
C VAL A 53 17.39 -10.75 -7.53
N LEU A 54 18.03 -11.82 -7.89
CA LEU A 54 17.51 -13.20 -7.81
C LEU A 54 17.99 -13.94 -6.59
N SER A 55 19.28 -13.73 -6.22
CA SER A 55 19.88 -14.40 -5.07
C SER A 55 21.10 -13.64 -4.56
N VAL A 56 21.45 -13.91 -3.30
CA VAL A 56 22.69 -13.49 -2.67
C VAL A 56 23.32 -14.73 -2.05
N SER A 57 24.56 -15.07 -2.46
CA SER A 57 25.27 -16.23 -1.91
C SER A 57 25.99 -15.88 -0.60
N PRO A 58 26.40 -16.91 0.21
CA PRO A 58 27.23 -16.70 1.40
C PRO A 58 28.58 -16.01 1.10
N GLU A 59 29.11 -16.19 -0.11
CA GLU A 59 30.33 -15.55 -0.61
C GLU A 59 30.10 -14.10 -1.04
N LYS A 60 28.87 -13.57 -0.84
CA LYS A 60 28.45 -12.22 -1.20
C LYS A 60 28.44 -11.97 -2.73
N ILE A 61 28.10 -13.00 -3.48
CA ILE A 61 27.84 -12.88 -4.92
C ILE A 61 26.35 -12.58 -5.08
N VAL A 62 26.03 -11.40 -5.62
CA VAL A 62 24.67 -10.97 -5.95
C VAL A 62 24.38 -11.34 -7.39
N SER A 63 23.41 -12.23 -7.60
CA SER A 63 22.93 -12.59 -8.94
C SER A 63 21.72 -11.71 -9.29
N ALA A 64 21.79 -11.01 -10.39
CA ALA A 64 20.73 -10.11 -10.82
C ALA A 64 20.45 -10.26 -12.33
N VAL A 65 19.24 -9.93 -12.73
CA VAL A 65 18.80 -9.96 -14.14
C VAL A 65 18.20 -8.62 -14.53
N SER A 66 18.55 -8.14 -15.71
CA SER A 66 17.94 -6.98 -16.35
C SER A 66 17.65 -7.27 -17.82
N ARG A 67 16.84 -6.41 -18.46
CA ARG A 67 16.57 -6.53 -19.90
C ARG A 67 17.83 -6.22 -20.74
N GLU A 68 18.66 -5.29 -20.26
CA GLU A 68 19.83 -4.81 -20.98
C GLU A 68 21.03 -5.75 -20.86
N ASP A 69 21.35 -6.15 -19.62
CA ASP A 69 22.57 -6.92 -19.31
C ASP A 69 22.33 -8.45 -19.27
N GLY A 70 21.08 -8.92 -19.28
CA GLY A 70 20.74 -10.31 -19.00
C GLY A 70 21.09 -10.68 -17.56
N LEU A 71 21.51 -11.94 -17.34
CA LEU A 71 21.96 -12.42 -16.03
C LEU A 71 23.40 -11.96 -15.76
N ARG A 72 23.61 -11.32 -14.61
CA ARG A 72 24.92 -10.84 -14.12
C ARG A 72 25.17 -11.28 -12.69
N HIS A 73 26.44 -11.44 -12.38
CA HIS A 73 26.92 -11.77 -11.02
C HIS A 73 27.87 -10.66 -10.55
N TYR A 74 27.59 -10.13 -9.38
CA TYR A 74 28.37 -9.05 -8.75
C TYR A 74 29.01 -9.56 -7.47
N ALA A 75 30.34 -9.66 -7.44
CA ALA A 75 31.08 -9.97 -6.23
C ALA A 75 31.20 -8.71 -5.35
N ALA A 76 30.72 -8.76 -4.12
CA ALA A 76 30.70 -7.64 -3.20
C ALA A 76 31.53 -7.92 -1.94
N LYS A 77 32.13 -6.87 -1.35
CA LYS A 77 32.76 -6.94 -0.01
C LYS A 77 31.72 -6.99 1.10
N ALA A 78 30.60 -6.31 0.92
CA ALA A 78 29.45 -6.29 1.80
C ALA A 78 28.16 -6.09 0.98
N VAL A 79 27.06 -6.65 1.47
CA VAL A 79 25.73 -6.48 0.89
C VAL A 79 24.81 -5.88 1.94
N VAL A 80 24.09 -4.81 1.59
CA VAL A 80 23.05 -4.21 2.44
C VAL A 80 21.70 -4.53 1.82
N LEU A 81 20.85 -5.24 2.54
CA LEU A 81 19.50 -5.55 2.12
C LEU A 81 18.57 -4.40 2.54
N ALA A 82 17.97 -3.72 1.57
CA ALA A 82 17.03 -2.61 1.78
C ALA A 82 15.82 -2.76 0.86
N MET A 83 15.22 -3.96 0.87
CA MET A 83 14.23 -4.43 -0.09
C MET A 83 12.81 -3.91 0.18
N GLY A 84 12.58 -3.31 1.35
CA GLY A 84 11.27 -2.78 1.74
C GLY A 84 10.27 -3.87 2.13
N CYS A 85 9.02 -3.61 1.80
CA CYS A 85 7.90 -4.50 2.13
C CYS A 85 6.83 -4.44 1.04
N ARG A 86 5.96 -5.44 1.05
CA ARG A 86 4.72 -5.47 0.25
C ARG A 86 3.50 -5.43 1.16
N GLU A 87 2.40 -4.95 0.65
CA GLU A 87 1.13 -5.00 1.37
C GLU A 87 0.61 -6.42 1.46
N ARG A 88 -0.08 -6.72 2.55
CA ARG A 88 -0.76 -8.00 2.74
C ARG A 88 -1.90 -8.14 1.72
N PRO A 89 -1.84 -9.13 0.81
CA PRO A 89 -2.85 -9.33 -0.21
C PRO A 89 -4.10 -10.00 0.37
N ARG A 90 -5.22 -9.96 -0.37
CA ARG A 90 -6.47 -10.64 0.02
C ARG A 90 -6.27 -12.13 0.37
N GLY A 91 -5.41 -12.83 -0.36
CA GLY A 91 -5.14 -14.24 -0.11
C GLY A 91 -4.57 -14.55 1.29
N ALA A 92 -3.97 -13.55 1.96
CA ALA A 92 -3.45 -13.67 3.32
C ALA A 92 -4.49 -13.31 4.40
N LEU A 93 -5.72 -12.90 4.00
CA LEU A 93 -6.77 -12.43 4.88
C LEU A 93 -7.84 -13.51 4.89
N ALA A 94 -7.99 -14.52 5.10
CA ALA A 94 -9.06 -15.51 5.14
C ALA A 94 -10.51 -14.93 5.01
N THR A 95 -10.67 -13.80 4.31
CA THR A 95 -11.98 -13.15 4.08
C THR A 95 -12.77 -13.98 3.09
N PRO A 96 -13.99 -14.45 3.44
CA PRO A 96 -14.83 -15.23 2.56
C PRO A 96 -15.36 -14.40 1.37
N GLY A 97 -16.08 -15.09 0.46
CA GLY A 97 -16.76 -14.48 -0.67
C GLY A 97 -15.96 -14.48 -1.99
N ALA A 98 -16.44 -13.69 -2.94
CA ALA A 98 -15.97 -13.68 -4.32
C ALA A 98 -14.51 -13.25 -4.47
N ARG A 99 -13.86 -13.73 -5.53
CA ARG A 99 -12.49 -13.34 -5.94
C ARG A 99 -12.53 -12.62 -7.29
N CYS A 100 -13.39 -11.65 -7.39
CA CYS A 100 -13.62 -10.86 -8.59
C CYS A 100 -12.65 -9.68 -8.71
N ALA A 101 -12.65 -8.98 -9.86
CA ALA A 101 -11.97 -7.71 -10.02
C ALA A 101 -12.55 -6.64 -9.07
N GLY A 102 -11.79 -5.58 -8.80
CA GLY A 102 -12.21 -4.49 -7.90
C GLY A 102 -11.68 -4.60 -6.47
N ILE A 103 -10.87 -5.62 -6.17
CA ILE A 103 -10.22 -5.79 -4.87
C ILE A 103 -8.73 -5.53 -5.04
N TYR A 104 -8.22 -4.49 -4.36
CA TYR A 104 -6.83 -4.06 -4.48
C TYR A 104 -6.23 -3.81 -3.10
N SER A 105 -4.93 -3.92 -2.96
CA SER A 105 -4.25 -3.28 -1.83
C SER A 105 -4.30 -1.76 -2.01
N ALA A 106 -4.26 -1.03 -0.91
CA ALA A 106 -4.34 0.44 -0.94
C ALA A 106 -3.17 1.06 -1.71
N GLY A 107 -1.95 0.49 -1.57
CA GLY A 107 -0.78 0.95 -2.33
C GLY A 107 -0.85 0.62 -3.81
N THR A 108 -1.45 -0.51 -4.22
CA THR A 108 -1.72 -0.78 -5.65
C THR A 108 -2.68 0.26 -6.23
N ALA A 109 -3.75 0.59 -5.51
CA ALA A 109 -4.66 1.65 -5.92
C ALA A 109 -3.97 3.02 -5.95
N GLN A 110 -3.07 3.28 -5.01
CA GLN A 110 -2.25 4.50 -4.99
C GLN A 110 -1.37 4.62 -6.24
N LYS A 111 -0.72 3.51 -6.64
CA LYS A 111 0.09 3.48 -7.88
C LYS A 111 -0.78 3.80 -9.10
N PHE A 112 -1.92 3.13 -9.24
CA PHE A 112 -2.84 3.39 -10.35
C PHE A 112 -3.26 4.85 -10.44
N VAL A 113 -3.69 5.44 -9.32
CA VAL A 113 -4.19 6.82 -9.31
C VAL A 113 -3.05 7.83 -9.49
N ASN A 114 -1.92 7.64 -8.80
CA ASN A 114 -0.89 8.67 -8.68
C ASN A 114 0.19 8.60 -9.78
N LEU A 115 0.48 7.42 -10.32
CA LEU A 115 1.52 7.25 -11.34
C LEU A 115 0.95 6.93 -12.72
N GLU A 116 -0.15 6.19 -12.78
CA GLU A 116 -0.66 5.66 -14.04
C GLU A 116 -1.94 6.36 -14.54
N GLY A 117 -2.56 7.21 -13.70
CA GLY A 117 -3.75 7.97 -14.05
C GLY A 117 -5.03 7.13 -14.18
N TYR A 118 -5.06 5.92 -13.62
CA TYR A 118 -6.22 5.04 -13.65
C TYR A 118 -7.04 5.12 -12.37
N MET A 119 -8.36 5.16 -12.51
CA MET A 119 -9.31 5.06 -11.39
C MET A 119 -9.66 3.61 -11.12
N PRO A 120 -9.32 3.04 -9.94
CA PRO A 120 -9.66 1.65 -9.59
C PRO A 120 -11.17 1.39 -9.54
N GLY A 121 -11.93 2.39 -9.12
CA GLY A 121 -13.38 2.35 -9.09
C GLY A 121 -13.99 3.64 -8.52
N ARG A 122 -15.30 3.65 -8.36
CA ARG A 122 -16.05 4.87 -8.01
C ARG A 122 -16.80 4.82 -6.69
N ARG A 123 -17.11 3.63 -6.20
CA ARG A 123 -17.80 3.39 -4.92
C ARG A 123 -16.90 2.50 -4.09
N VAL A 124 -16.25 3.08 -3.11
CA VAL A 124 -15.09 2.47 -2.45
C VAL A 124 -15.38 2.18 -0.98
N VAL A 125 -15.07 0.96 -0.55
CA VAL A 125 -14.93 0.62 0.87
C VAL A 125 -13.44 0.34 1.14
N ILE A 126 -12.93 0.79 2.27
CA ILE A 126 -11.54 0.59 2.67
C ILE A 126 -11.50 -0.26 3.93
N LEU A 127 -10.79 -1.37 3.90
CA LEU A 127 -10.52 -2.22 5.06
C LEU A 127 -9.14 -1.91 5.61
N GLY A 128 -9.11 -1.43 6.85
CA GLY A 128 -7.93 -0.96 7.57
C GLY A 128 -7.82 0.56 7.61
N SER A 129 -7.57 1.10 8.80
CA SER A 129 -7.46 2.54 9.08
C SER A 129 -6.03 2.98 9.44
N GLY A 130 -5.03 2.27 8.93
CA GLY A 130 -3.65 2.76 8.92
C GLY A 130 -3.47 3.94 7.96
N ASP A 131 -2.34 4.64 8.04
CA ASP A 131 -2.12 5.87 7.27
C ASP A 131 -2.34 5.72 5.77
N ILE A 132 -1.92 4.60 5.17
CA ILE A 132 -2.11 4.36 3.73
C ILE A 132 -3.61 4.29 3.38
N GLY A 133 -4.41 3.59 4.20
CA GLY A 133 -5.86 3.50 4.01
C GLY A 133 -6.54 4.87 4.13
N LEU A 134 -6.17 5.66 5.15
CA LEU A 134 -6.69 7.01 5.36
C LEU A 134 -6.33 7.96 4.21
N ILE A 135 -5.06 7.97 3.80
CA ILE A 135 -4.57 8.78 2.68
C ILE A 135 -5.30 8.41 1.38
N MET A 136 -5.53 7.12 1.15
CA MET A 136 -6.28 6.67 -0.02
C MET A 136 -7.76 7.02 0.05
N ALA A 137 -8.39 7.03 1.23
CA ALA A 137 -9.75 7.53 1.39
C ALA A 137 -9.87 8.97 0.86
N ARG A 138 -9.00 9.86 1.32
CA ARG A 138 -8.92 11.24 0.84
C ARG A 138 -8.60 11.31 -0.66
N ARG A 139 -7.58 10.55 -1.11
CA ARG A 139 -7.14 10.59 -2.50
C ARG A 139 -8.21 10.16 -3.48
N MET A 140 -8.90 9.06 -3.21
CA MET A 140 -10.00 8.57 -4.04
C MET A 140 -11.15 9.59 -4.09
N THR A 141 -11.49 10.21 -2.96
CA THR A 141 -12.51 11.26 -2.90
C THR A 141 -12.14 12.47 -3.75
N LEU A 142 -10.89 12.94 -3.68
CA LEU A 142 -10.40 14.05 -4.50
C LEU A 142 -10.42 13.75 -6.01
N GLN A 143 -10.36 12.48 -6.38
CA GLN A 143 -10.49 12.04 -7.78
C GLN A 143 -11.94 11.76 -8.20
N GLY A 144 -12.90 12.11 -7.36
CA GLY A 144 -14.33 12.00 -7.68
C GLY A 144 -14.96 10.63 -7.37
N ALA A 145 -14.28 9.75 -6.65
CA ALA A 145 -14.89 8.55 -6.12
C ALA A 145 -15.70 8.86 -4.85
N LYS A 146 -16.74 8.08 -4.58
CA LYS A 146 -17.44 8.08 -3.30
C LYS A 146 -16.86 7.00 -2.39
N VAL A 147 -16.13 7.42 -1.37
CA VAL A 147 -15.69 6.51 -0.30
C VAL A 147 -16.84 6.35 0.68
N LEU A 148 -17.35 5.13 0.79
CA LEU A 148 -18.57 4.80 1.56
C LEU A 148 -18.25 4.57 3.04
N ALA A 149 -17.10 3.94 3.31
CA ALA A 149 -16.66 3.62 4.67
C ALA A 149 -15.16 3.33 4.70
N CYS A 150 -14.56 3.63 5.85
CA CYS A 150 -13.32 3.03 6.32
C CYS A 150 -13.66 2.07 7.48
N VAL A 151 -13.20 0.82 7.39
CA VAL A 151 -13.55 -0.26 8.32
C VAL A 151 -12.29 -0.70 9.04
N GLU A 152 -12.32 -0.75 10.35
CA GLU A 152 -11.17 -1.09 11.19
C GLU A 152 -11.52 -2.20 12.19
N LEU A 153 -10.70 -3.24 12.16
CA LEU A 153 -10.85 -4.41 13.04
C LEU A 153 -10.66 -4.06 14.52
N MET A 154 -9.76 -3.12 14.81
CA MET A 154 -9.45 -2.69 16.18
C MET A 154 -10.47 -1.66 16.67
N PRO A 155 -10.63 -1.50 18.00
CA PRO A 155 -11.48 -0.45 18.58
C PRO A 155 -10.87 0.97 18.46
N TYR A 156 -9.79 1.12 17.73
CA TYR A 156 -9.10 2.38 17.47
C TYR A 156 -8.44 2.36 16.09
N SER A 157 -8.24 3.52 15.48
CA SER A 157 -7.45 3.66 14.27
C SER A 157 -5.96 3.64 14.59
N SER A 158 -5.17 2.94 13.77
CA SER A 158 -3.70 2.93 13.88
C SER A 158 -3.02 4.07 13.12
N GLY A 159 -3.77 4.85 12.35
CA GLY A 159 -3.27 6.00 11.63
C GLY A 159 -3.04 7.23 12.52
N LEU A 160 -2.24 8.16 12.05
CA LEU A 160 -1.98 9.42 12.73
C LEU A 160 -3.26 10.25 12.87
N ASN A 161 -3.46 10.92 14.02
CA ASN A 161 -4.64 11.73 14.28
C ASN A 161 -4.89 12.79 13.19
N ARG A 162 -3.83 13.43 12.66
CA ARG A 162 -3.96 14.37 11.55
C ARG A 162 -4.58 13.72 10.31
N ASN A 163 -4.25 12.46 10.01
CA ASN A 163 -4.80 11.75 8.86
C ASN A 163 -6.25 11.33 9.11
N ILE A 164 -6.63 11.01 10.34
CA ILE A 164 -8.04 10.77 10.70
C ILE A 164 -8.87 12.03 10.40
N VAL A 165 -8.40 13.19 10.82
CA VAL A 165 -9.08 14.48 10.56
C VAL A 165 -9.09 14.78 9.07
N GLN A 166 -7.92 14.92 8.45
CA GLN A 166 -7.77 15.40 7.07
C GLN A 166 -8.26 14.42 6.00
N CYS A 167 -8.33 13.12 6.31
CA CYS A 167 -8.69 12.11 5.32
C CYS A 167 -10.10 11.54 5.50
N LEU A 168 -10.64 11.57 6.71
CA LEU A 168 -11.99 11.06 6.96
C LEU A 168 -12.95 12.17 7.39
N GLN A 169 -12.64 12.92 8.46
CA GLN A 169 -13.58 13.89 9.04
C GLN A 169 -13.88 15.04 8.08
N ASP A 170 -12.86 15.63 7.44
CA ASP A 170 -13.02 16.74 6.47
C ASP A 170 -13.85 16.34 5.24
N TYR A 171 -13.97 15.03 4.97
CA TYR A 171 -14.75 14.50 3.84
C TYR A 171 -16.01 13.74 4.27
N ASN A 172 -16.36 13.76 5.57
CA ASN A 172 -17.49 13.03 6.12
C ASN A 172 -17.50 11.54 5.79
N ILE A 173 -16.32 10.91 5.76
CA ILE A 173 -16.17 9.47 5.50
C ILE A 173 -16.35 8.72 6.83
N PRO A 174 -17.34 7.81 6.95
CA PRO A 174 -17.57 7.06 8.19
C PRO A 174 -16.39 6.12 8.51
N LEU A 175 -16.00 6.07 9.80
CA LEU A 175 -15.05 5.11 10.34
C LEU A 175 -15.78 4.10 11.24
N TYR A 176 -15.81 2.85 10.82
CA TYR A 176 -16.39 1.73 11.57
C TYR A 176 -15.29 1.00 12.34
N LEU A 177 -15.14 1.31 13.63
CA LEU A 177 -14.20 0.63 14.54
C LEU A 177 -14.81 -0.68 15.06
N SER A 178 -13.97 -1.66 15.39
CA SER A 178 -14.37 -3.01 15.77
C SER A 178 -15.28 -3.68 14.74
N HIS A 179 -14.95 -3.49 13.45
CA HIS A 179 -15.66 -4.09 12.33
C HIS A 179 -14.69 -4.72 11.34
N THR A 180 -15.17 -5.69 10.58
CA THR A 180 -14.40 -6.30 9.49
C THR A 180 -15.30 -6.68 8.32
N VAL A 181 -14.70 -6.89 7.16
CA VAL A 181 -15.41 -7.44 5.99
C VAL A 181 -15.59 -8.94 6.21
N VAL A 182 -16.84 -9.40 6.18
CA VAL A 182 -17.21 -10.82 6.42
C VAL A 182 -17.65 -11.55 5.17
N ASP A 183 -18.05 -10.82 4.12
CA ASP A 183 -18.34 -11.39 2.81
C ASP A 183 -18.07 -10.39 1.68
N ILE A 184 -17.80 -10.93 0.48
CA ILE A 184 -17.48 -10.17 -0.73
C ILE A 184 -18.38 -10.64 -1.85
N HIS A 185 -19.14 -9.73 -2.45
CA HIS A 185 -20.13 -10.01 -3.48
C HIS A 185 -19.63 -9.62 -4.86
N GLY A 186 -19.95 -10.42 -5.85
CA GLY A 186 -19.63 -10.15 -7.25
C GLY A 186 -19.27 -11.43 -8.01
N LYS A 187 -19.17 -11.31 -9.32
CA LYS A 187 -18.77 -12.42 -10.20
C LYS A 187 -17.54 -12.02 -11.03
N GLU A 188 -17.70 -11.14 -11.99
CA GLU A 188 -16.58 -10.59 -12.79
C GLU A 188 -15.93 -9.43 -12.05
N ARG A 189 -16.73 -8.56 -11.45
CA ARG A 189 -16.30 -7.41 -10.66
C ARG A 189 -17.07 -7.37 -9.35
N LEU A 190 -16.48 -6.72 -8.35
CA LEU A 190 -17.10 -6.44 -7.06
C LEU A 190 -18.39 -5.64 -7.26
N THR A 191 -19.46 -6.09 -6.59
CA THR A 191 -20.76 -5.41 -6.54
C THR A 191 -21.12 -4.97 -5.13
N GLY A 192 -20.44 -5.49 -4.11
CA GLY A 192 -20.66 -5.11 -2.74
C GLY A 192 -19.81 -5.89 -1.76
N VAL A 193 -19.86 -5.46 -0.51
CA VAL A 193 -19.25 -6.17 0.63
C VAL A 193 -20.18 -6.12 1.83
N THR A 194 -20.16 -7.19 2.62
CA THR A 194 -20.81 -7.24 3.94
C THR A 194 -19.78 -6.99 5.01
N VAL A 195 -20.04 -6.05 5.90
CA VAL A 195 -19.22 -5.71 7.05
C VAL A 195 -19.98 -6.09 8.31
N ALA A 196 -19.33 -6.66 9.32
CA ALA A 196 -19.94 -6.94 10.61
C ALA A 196 -19.07 -6.43 11.75
N LYS A 197 -19.71 -6.13 12.89
CA LYS A 197 -19.02 -5.85 14.15
C LYS A 197 -18.31 -7.10 14.64
N VAL A 198 -17.19 -6.93 15.32
CA VAL A 198 -16.44 -8.03 15.94
C VAL A 198 -16.45 -7.92 17.47
N ASP A 199 -16.36 -9.07 18.13
CA ASP A 199 -16.18 -9.18 19.57
C ASP A 199 -14.70 -8.97 19.99
N GLU A 200 -14.42 -9.10 21.29
CA GLU A 200 -13.07 -8.98 21.85
C GLU A 200 -12.08 -10.02 21.30
N LYS A 201 -12.58 -11.16 20.82
CA LYS A 201 -11.80 -12.22 20.17
C LYS A 201 -11.67 -12.00 18.66
N ARG A 202 -12.16 -10.86 18.16
CA ARG A 202 -12.19 -10.50 16.72
C ARG A 202 -13.04 -11.44 15.88
N GLN A 203 -14.07 -12.06 16.48
CA GLN A 203 -15.02 -12.88 15.76
C GLN A 203 -16.23 -12.03 15.38
N PRO A 204 -16.75 -12.18 14.15
CA PRO A 204 -17.95 -11.46 13.71
C PRO A 204 -19.16 -11.78 14.61
N ILE A 205 -19.91 -10.75 14.99
CA ILE A 205 -21.12 -10.85 15.80
C ILE A 205 -22.32 -10.96 14.85
N PRO A 206 -23.04 -12.10 14.82
CA PRO A 206 -24.21 -12.27 13.97
C PRO A 206 -25.30 -11.22 14.28
N GLY A 207 -25.98 -10.74 13.22
CA GLY A 207 -27.04 -9.74 13.33
C GLY A 207 -26.52 -8.30 13.36
N THR A 208 -25.21 -8.08 13.15
CA THR A 208 -24.61 -6.74 13.06
C THR A 208 -24.15 -6.39 11.63
N GLU A 209 -24.56 -7.18 10.66
CA GLU A 209 -24.14 -7.06 9.26
C GLU A 209 -24.64 -5.75 8.65
N ILE A 210 -23.76 -5.09 7.92
CA ILE A 210 -24.03 -3.88 7.15
C ILE A 210 -23.59 -4.14 5.69
N GLU A 211 -24.52 -3.97 4.78
CA GLU A 211 -24.26 -4.12 3.34
C GLU A 211 -23.79 -2.80 2.73
N PHE A 212 -22.71 -2.86 1.97
CA PHE A 212 -22.22 -1.75 1.16
C PHE A 212 -22.26 -2.14 -0.32
N ASP A 213 -23.08 -1.45 -1.10
CA ASP A 213 -23.05 -1.52 -2.56
C ASP A 213 -21.85 -0.71 -3.07
N CYS A 214 -20.77 -1.43 -3.43
CA CYS A 214 -19.50 -0.84 -3.87
C CYS A 214 -18.89 -1.62 -5.03
N ASP A 215 -18.09 -0.96 -5.84
CA ASP A 215 -17.36 -1.56 -6.97
C ASP A 215 -15.87 -1.75 -6.68
N THR A 216 -15.42 -1.29 -5.52
CA THR A 216 -14.01 -1.33 -5.13
C THR A 216 -13.84 -1.54 -3.62
N LEU A 217 -13.03 -2.54 -3.27
CA LEU A 217 -12.54 -2.78 -1.92
C LEU A 217 -11.03 -2.54 -1.88
N LEU A 218 -10.58 -1.59 -1.07
CA LEU A 218 -9.16 -1.35 -0.80
C LEU A 218 -8.76 -2.01 0.50
N LEU A 219 -7.64 -2.73 0.48
CA LEU A 219 -7.07 -3.43 1.62
C LEU A 219 -5.86 -2.65 2.15
N SER A 220 -5.93 -2.19 3.40
CA SER A 220 -4.84 -1.53 4.12
C SER A 220 -4.59 -2.23 5.46
N VAL A 221 -4.27 -3.52 5.40
CA VAL A 221 -4.32 -4.47 6.54
C VAL A 221 -2.95 -4.98 6.96
N GLY A 222 -1.93 -4.20 6.75
CA GLY A 222 -0.57 -4.46 7.17
C GLY A 222 0.38 -4.80 6.03
N LEU A 223 1.66 -4.87 6.39
CA LEU A 223 2.79 -5.04 5.48
C LEU A 223 3.49 -6.38 5.77
N ILE A 224 4.11 -6.94 4.75
CA ILE A 224 4.95 -8.14 4.81
C ILE A 224 6.35 -7.73 4.37
N PRO A 225 7.39 -7.90 5.19
CA PRO A 225 8.77 -7.63 4.78
C PRO A 225 9.19 -8.45 3.57
N GLU A 226 9.90 -7.83 2.63
CA GLU A 226 10.53 -8.52 1.49
C GLU A 226 11.88 -9.11 1.95
N ASN A 227 11.85 -10.26 2.59
CA ASN A 227 13.03 -10.89 3.21
C ASN A 227 13.44 -12.23 2.59
N GLU A 228 12.95 -12.54 1.41
CA GLU A 228 13.22 -13.80 0.71
C GLU A 228 14.70 -13.98 0.39
N LEU A 229 15.44 -12.90 0.12
CA LEU A 229 16.89 -12.94 -0.16
C LEU A 229 17.76 -13.13 1.09
N SER A 230 17.19 -13.10 2.29
CA SER A 230 17.90 -13.30 3.55
C SER A 230 17.71 -14.68 4.17
N GLN A 231 17.00 -15.56 3.48
CA GLN A 231 16.72 -16.95 3.91
C GLN A 231 17.76 -17.95 3.40
#